data_3a86e7a01f1d930d1aa6e270ae6dcfc4
#
_entry.id   3a86e7a01f1d930d1aa6e270ae6dcfc4
#
_cell.length_a   1.000
_cell.length_b   1.000
_cell.length_c   1.000
_cell.angle_alpha   90.00
_cell.angle_beta   90.00
_cell.angle_gamma   90.00
#
_symmetry.space_group_name_H-M   'P 1'
#
loop_
_entity.id
_entity.type
_entity.pdbx_description
1 polymer ?
#
loop_
_entity_poly.entity_id
_entity_poly.type
_entity_poly.pdbx_seq_one_letter_code
_entity_poly.pdbx_strand_id
1 'polypeptide(L)'
;LIAFDHRFSRLFSGRPAKDIMDEEGVSMEEFKSAFEKGNEFASGIGEFLLTLEKFLVLTSTLAAVNYAASILVAKESDAAEQGNNTIVSKPELATKIDIGKRIPSFKVLNHADARPWHLQELLKSNGRWRVIVFPGRLTEPQNMERFEKLGASLGGPDSFIRQFTPPGKPIDSVIEVLTVHSGSRRDIELLDLPEAFHPHHGDMGWDYWKVFVDEESYHEGHGQAYANYGIDLNRGASVIVRPDQYVSWIGEVDDYEQMSQFFSGFMKQQTGNNPL
;
A
#
# COMPACT_ATOMS: atom_id res chain seq x y z
N LEU A 1 2.66 -21.52 -16.13
CA LEU A 1 3.94 -21.94 -15.52
C LEU A 1 4.39 -20.80 -14.60
N ILE A 2 4.20 -20.94 -13.29
CA ILE A 2 4.73 -19.98 -12.32
C ILE A 2 6.19 -20.36 -12.09
N ALA A 3 7.09 -19.58 -12.66
CA ALA A 3 8.52 -19.72 -12.38
C ALA A 3 8.80 -19.12 -10.99
N PHE A 4 9.09 -19.97 -10.02
CA PHE A 4 9.64 -19.52 -8.74
C PHE A 4 11.03 -18.95 -8.96
N ASP A 5 11.24 -17.69 -8.58
CA ASP A 5 12.58 -17.10 -8.58
C ASP A 5 13.34 -17.59 -7.35
N HIS A 6 14.14 -18.63 -7.54
CA HIS A 6 15.03 -19.20 -6.51
C HIS A 6 15.98 -18.19 -5.86
N ARG A 7 16.13 -17.00 -6.44
CA ARG A 7 16.94 -15.91 -5.86
C ARG A 7 16.30 -15.31 -4.61
N PHE A 8 14.96 -15.40 -4.47
CA PHE A 8 14.24 -14.85 -3.32
C PHE A 8 14.55 -15.61 -2.02
N SER A 9 14.63 -16.94 -2.04
CA SER A 9 14.93 -17.75 -0.86
C SER A 9 16.38 -17.54 -0.38
N ARG A 10 17.34 -17.28 -1.28
CA ARG A 10 18.71 -16.95 -0.94
C ARG A 10 18.86 -15.60 -0.23
N LEU A 11 18.01 -14.62 -0.56
CA LEU A 11 18.06 -13.27 0.02
C LEU A 11 17.70 -13.25 1.52
N PHE A 12 16.81 -14.13 1.93
CA PHE A 12 16.25 -14.12 3.29
C PHE A 12 16.83 -15.18 4.23
N SER A 13 17.34 -16.30 3.73
CA SER A 13 17.82 -17.40 4.57
C SER A 13 19.34 -17.63 4.47
N GLY A 14 20.00 -17.10 3.45
CA GLY A 14 21.42 -17.41 3.17
C GLY A 14 21.67 -18.86 2.78
N ARG A 15 20.64 -19.71 2.73
CA ARG A 15 20.73 -21.13 2.37
C ARG A 15 20.41 -21.37 0.91
N PRO A 16 20.95 -22.39 0.25
CA PRO A 16 20.52 -22.82 -1.06
C PRO A 16 19.02 -23.14 -1.06
N ALA A 17 18.29 -22.80 -2.11
CA ALA A 17 16.85 -23.06 -2.22
C ALA A 17 16.46 -24.54 -2.01
N LYS A 18 17.37 -25.45 -2.34
CA LYS A 18 17.19 -26.89 -2.13
C LYS A 18 17.06 -27.28 -0.66
N ASP A 19 17.88 -26.71 0.20
CA ASP A 19 17.89 -27.05 1.63
C ASP A 19 16.66 -26.54 2.39
N ILE A 20 16.02 -25.47 1.88
CA ILE A 20 14.80 -24.90 2.47
C ILE A 20 13.58 -25.71 2.08
N MET A 21 13.53 -26.23 0.85
CA MET A 21 12.40 -27.03 0.37
C MET A 21 12.39 -28.43 0.98
N ASP A 22 13.57 -28.98 1.33
CA ASP A 22 13.68 -30.31 1.99
C ASP A 22 13.26 -30.25 3.47
N GLU A 23 13.30 -29.06 4.12
CA GLU A 23 12.92 -28.92 5.54
C GLU A 23 11.45 -28.51 5.78
N GLU A 24 10.81 -27.77 4.84
CA GLU A 24 9.53 -27.10 5.11
C GLU A 24 8.41 -27.36 4.07
N GLY A 25 8.62 -28.15 3.05
CA GLY A 25 7.63 -28.30 1.99
C GLY A 25 7.78 -29.51 1.09
N VAL A 26 6.94 -29.55 0.08
CA VAL A 26 6.99 -30.58 -0.98
C VAL A 26 8.30 -30.42 -1.74
N SER A 27 9.13 -31.45 -1.76
CA SER A 27 10.37 -31.46 -2.49
C SER A 27 10.12 -31.34 -4.01
N MET A 28 11.09 -30.83 -4.77
CA MET A 28 10.98 -30.77 -6.25
C MET A 28 10.84 -32.18 -6.87
N GLU A 29 11.34 -33.23 -6.19
CA GLU A 29 11.17 -34.61 -6.61
C GLU A 29 9.74 -35.10 -6.35
N GLU A 30 9.12 -34.74 -5.23
CA GLU A 30 7.71 -35.02 -4.97
C GLU A 30 6.79 -34.27 -5.91
N PHE A 31 7.10 -33.00 -6.23
CA PHE A 31 6.37 -32.22 -7.21
C PHE A 31 6.49 -32.84 -8.62
N LYS A 32 7.70 -33.25 -9.00
CA LYS A 32 7.95 -33.92 -10.28
C LYS A 32 7.27 -35.29 -10.35
N SER A 33 7.35 -36.07 -9.27
CA SER A 33 6.68 -37.38 -9.16
C SER A 33 5.15 -37.24 -9.20
N ALA A 34 4.57 -36.24 -8.54
CA ALA A 34 3.14 -35.95 -8.59
C ALA A 34 2.70 -35.51 -9.99
N PHE A 35 3.55 -34.78 -10.71
CA PHE A 35 3.30 -34.35 -12.09
C PHE A 35 3.41 -35.50 -13.09
N GLU A 36 4.34 -36.44 -12.88
CA GLU A 36 4.48 -37.66 -13.69
C GLU A 36 3.34 -38.63 -13.45
N LYS A 37 2.89 -38.81 -12.19
CA LYS A 37 1.72 -39.63 -11.81
C LYS A 37 0.39 -39.03 -12.28
N GLY A 38 0.30 -37.70 -12.45
CA GLY A 38 -0.87 -37.02 -12.99
C GLY A 38 -1.17 -37.37 -14.46
N ASN A 39 -0.25 -38.01 -15.18
CA ASN A 39 -0.48 -38.58 -16.50
C ASN A 39 -1.17 -39.96 -16.47
N GLU A 40 -1.30 -40.61 -15.31
CA GLU A 40 -2.14 -41.79 -15.13
C GLU A 40 -3.51 -41.39 -14.58
N PHE A 41 -4.42 -41.27 -15.49
CA PHE A 41 -5.73 -40.65 -15.48
C PHE A 41 -6.73 -41.23 -14.48
N ALA A 42 -6.70 -41.07 -13.24
CA ALA A 42 -7.84 -41.09 -12.28
C ALA A 42 -7.47 -41.09 -10.79
N SER A 43 -6.33 -41.64 -10.39
CA SER A 43 -5.87 -41.62 -9.00
C SER A 43 -5.02 -40.36 -8.64
N GLY A 44 -4.45 -39.71 -9.65
CA GLY A 44 -3.56 -38.56 -9.51
C GLY A 44 -4.24 -37.23 -9.22
N ILE A 45 -5.52 -37.09 -9.51
CA ILE A 45 -6.24 -35.81 -9.28
C ILE A 45 -6.35 -35.51 -7.77
N GLY A 46 -6.55 -36.50 -6.94
CA GLY A 46 -6.63 -36.34 -5.49
C GLY A 46 -5.29 -35.89 -4.87
N GLU A 47 -4.18 -36.53 -5.28
CA GLU A 47 -2.84 -36.15 -4.80
C GLU A 47 -2.39 -34.81 -5.40
N PHE A 48 -2.75 -34.51 -6.65
CA PHE A 48 -2.50 -33.21 -7.26
C PHE A 48 -3.26 -32.10 -6.56
N LEU A 49 -4.53 -32.29 -6.21
CA LEU A 49 -5.33 -31.33 -5.45
C LEU A 49 -4.79 -31.13 -4.04
N LEU A 50 -4.36 -32.19 -3.34
CA LEU A 50 -3.72 -32.10 -2.02
C LEU A 50 -2.38 -31.34 -2.09
N THR A 51 -1.62 -31.57 -3.14
CA THR A 51 -0.33 -30.86 -3.36
C THR A 51 -0.56 -29.39 -3.72
N LEU A 52 -1.58 -29.13 -4.54
CA LEU A 52 -2.01 -27.77 -4.89
C LEU A 52 -2.57 -27.04 -3.66
N GLU A 53 -3.32 -27.73 -2.81
CA GLU A 53 -3.84 -27.19 -1.56
C GLU A 53 -2.71 -26.83 -0.58
N LYS A 54 -1.72 -27.72 -0.40
CA LYS A 54 -0.52 -27.45 0.39
C LYS A 54 0.28 -26.26 -0.18
N PHE A 55 0.41 -26.18 -1.50
CA PHE A 55 1.07 -25.08 -2.18
C PHE A 55 0.30 -23.76 -2.01
N LEU A 56 -1.04 -23.79 -2.17
CA LEU A 56 -1.91 -22.65 -1.92
C LEU A 56 -1.87 -22.21 -0.45
N VAL A 57 -1.84 -23.15 0.50
CA VAL A 57 -1.69 -22.85 1.92
C VAL A 57 -0.32 -22.21 2.19
N LEU A 58 0.76 -22.73 1.62
CA LEU A 58 2.10 -22.15 1.78
C LEU A 58 2.18 -20.73 1.18
N THR A 59 1.64 -20.51 -0.02
CA THR A 59 1.59 -19.18 -0.65
C THR A 59 0.66 -18.24 0.09
N SER A 60 -0.47 -18.72 0.60
CA SER A 60 -1.37 -17.93 1.45
C SER A 60 -0.77 -17.61 2.81
N THR A 61 0.02 -18.52 3.39
CA THR A 61 0.71 -18.30 4.67
C THR A 61 1.81 -17.23 4.52
N LEU A 62 2.54 -17.21 3.40
CA LEU A 62 3.49 -16.13 3.10
C LEU A 62 2.81 -14.78 2.83
N ALA A 63 1.58 -14.79 2.31
CA ALA A 63 0.74 -13.59 2.16
C ALA A 63 -0.03 -13.22 3.45
N ALA A 64 -0.05 -14.09 4.44
CA ALA A 64 -0.86 -13.99 5.65
C ALA A 64 -0.09 -13.49 6.87
N VAL A 65 1.12 -12.94 6.71
CA VAL A 65 1.82 -12.28 7.82
C VAL A 65 0.95 -11.14 8.32
N ASN A 66 0.61 -11.19 9.60
CA ASN A 66 -0.15 -10.17 10.30
C ASN A 66 0.72 -9.63 11.45
N TYR A 67 1.31 -8.46 11.23
CA TYR A 67 2.14 -7.83 12.24
C TYR A 67 1.32 -7.42 13.46
N ALA A 68 1.85 -7.70 14.65
CA ALA A 68 1.32 -7.18 15.89
C ALA A 68 1.49 -5.66 15.98
N ALA A 69 0.80 -5.03 16.92
CA ALA A 69 0.97 -3.62 17.22
C ALA A 69 2.42 -3.31 17.58
N SER A 70 2.90 -2.18 17.10
CA SER A 70 4.27 -1.71 17.32
C SER A 70 4.35 -0.23 16.97
N ILE A 71 5.49 0.42 17.15
CA ILE A 71 5.71 1.81 16.69
C ILE A 71 5.49 1.98 15.18
N LEU A 72 5.52 0.89 14.39
CA LEU A 72 5.31 0.89 12.94
C LEU A 72 3.92 0.37 12.53
N VAL A 73 3.11 -0.11 13.46
CA VAL A 73 1.77 -0.69 13.21
C VAL A 73 0.82 -0.28 14.32
N ALA A 74 -0.04 0.69 14.06
CA ALA A 74 -1.00 1.24 15.02
C ALA A 74 -2.28 0.40 15.06
N LYS A 75 -2.31 -0.65 15.89
CA LYS A 75 -3.50 -1.46 16.19
C LYS A 75 -4.16 -1.02 17.49
N GLU A 76 -5.48 -1.12 17.54
CA GLU A 76 -6.30 -0.67 18.67
C GLU A 76 -6.06 -1.46 19.97
N SER A 77 -5.66 -2.74 19.89
CA SER A 77 -5.55 -3.65 21.03
C SER A 77 -4.47 -3.31 22.05
N ASP A 78 -3.51 -2.44 21.70
CA ASP A 78 -2.33 -2.17 22.55
C ASP A 78 -2.24 -0.71 23.01
N ALA A 79 -3.26 0.09 22.73
CA ALA A 79 -3.33 1.49 23.16
C ALA A 79 -3.37 1.66 24.68
N ALA A 80 -3.78 0.65 25.42
CA ALA A 80 -3.93 0.69 26.88
C ALA A 80 -2.63 0.46 27.66
N GLU A 81 -1.60 -0.15 27.05
CA GLU A 81 -0.36 -0.53 27.76
C GLU A 81 0.85 0.36 27.52
N GLN A 82 0.84 1.18 26.45
CA GLN A 82 1.96 2.06 26.11
C GLN A 82 1.62 3.54 26.32
N GLY A 83 1.68 4.00 27.54
CA GLY A 83 1.62 5.38 28.01
C GLY A 83 1.44 6.55 27.01
N ASN A 84 0.54 7.45 27.35
CA ASN A 84 0.31 8.87 27.00
C ASN A 84 0.42 9.40 25.55
N ASN A 85 0.72 8.60 24.52
CA ASN A 85 0.80 9.06 23.14
C ASN A 85 0.13 8.06 22.19
N THR A 86 -1.18 7.92 22.32
CA THR A 86 -1.95 6.88 21.62
C THR A 86 -2.34 7.37 20.24
N ILE A 87 -1.62 6.92 19.23
CA ILE A 87 -2.05 7.05 17.83
C ILE A 87 -3.21 6.08 17.63
N VAL A 88 -4.38 6.62 17.35
CA VAL A 88 -5.61 5.84 17.17
C VAL A 88 -5.84 5.59 15.69
N SER A 89 -5.87 4.31 15.30
CA SER A 89 -6.36 3.91 13.98
C SER A 89 -7.87 3.75 14.00
N LYS A 90 -8.50 4.02 12.85
CA LYS A 90 -9.95 3.93 12.61
C LYS A 90 -10.26 2.89 11.53
N PRO A 91 -10.12 1.58 11.82
CA PRO A 91 -10.28 0.51 10.82
C PRO A 91 -11.69 0.47 10.22
N GLU A 92 -12.68 1.03 10.90
CA GLU A 92 -14.05 1.16 10.41
C GLU A 92 -14.18 2.05 9.16
N LEU A 93 -13.17 2.87 8.84
CA LEU A 93 -13.14 3.71 7.63
C LEU A 93 -12.78 2.93 6.37
N ALA A 94 -12.14 1.77 6.52
CA ALA A 94 -11.73 0.90 5.43
C ALA A 94 -11.90 -0.57 5.85
N THR A 95 -13.13 -1.02 5.91
CA THR A 95 -13.56 -2.26 6.58
C THR A 95 -13.00 -3.55 6.00
N LYS A 96 -12.39 -3.49 4.80
CA LYS A 96 -11.74 -4.63 4.14
C LYS A 96 -10.21 -4.48 4.04
N ILE A 97 -9.65 -3.52 4.76
CA ILE A 97 -8.22 -3.33 4.92
C ILE A 97 -7.85 -3.69 6.36
N ASP A 98 -6.99 -4.68 6.53
CA ASP A 98 -6.49 -5.09 7.85
C ASP A 98 -5.16 -4.39 8.18
N ILE A 99 -5.10 -3.69 9.32
CA ILE A 99 -3.85 -3.12 9.82
C ILE A 99 -2.89 -4.24 10.21
N GLY A 100 -1.63 -4.12 9.78
CA GLY A 100 -0.60 -5.16 9.98
C GLY A 100 -0.58 -6.24 8.91
N LYS A 101 -1.52 -6.22 7.96
CA LYS A 101 -1.48 -7.07 6.77
C LYS A 101 -1.08 -6.27 5.53
N ARG A 102 -0.67 -6.99 4.49
CA ARG A 102 -0.40 -6.38 3.19
C ARG A 102 -1.68 -5.81 2.61
N ILE A 103 -1.60 -4.58 2.06
CA ILE A 103 -2.76 -3.93 1.43
C ILE A 103 -3.23 -4.77 0.23
N PRO A 104 -4.55 -5.07 0.11
CA PRO A 104 -5.10 -5.72 -1.07
C PRO A 104 -4.86 -4.87 -2.33
N SER A 105 -4.78 -5.53 -3.49
CA SER A 105 -4.55 -4.84 -4.75
C SER A 105 -5.83 -4.81 -5.60
N PHE A 106 -6.35 -3.61 -5.83
CA PHE A 106 -7.46 -3.40 -6.74
C PHE A 106 -7.05 -2.44 -7.85
N LYS A 107 -7.78 -2.51 -8.96
CA LYS A 107 -7.51 -1.71 -10.13
C LYS A 107 -7.99 -0.28 -9.94
N VAL A 108 -7.15 0.69 -10.31
CA VAL A 108 -7.42 2.12 -10.34
C VAL A 108 -6.93 2.67 -11.66
N LEU A 109 -7.47 3.80 -12.12
CA LEU A 109 -7.00 4.46 -13.34
C LEU A 109 -6.08 5.62 -12.98
N ASN A 110 -4.98 5.80 -13.68
CA ASN A 110 -4.22 7.04 -13.59
C ASN A 110 -5.11 8.18 -14.10
N HIS A 111 -5.15 9.29 -13.34
CA HIS A 111 -6.03 10.42 -13.65
C HIS A 111 -5.69 11.06 -14.99
N ALA A 112 -4.41 11.22 -15.31
CA ALA A 112 -3.95 11.95 -16.50
C ALA A 112 -4.21 11.19 -17.82
N ASP A 113 -3.93 9.88 -17.86
CA ASP A 113 -3.96 9.10 -19.11
C ASP A 113 -5.01 7.99 -19.14
N ALA A 114 -5.78 7.82 -18.07
CA ALA A 114 -6.80 6.77 -17.89
C ALA A 114 -6.27 5.32 -17.98
N ARG A 115 -4.96 5.13 -17.86
CA ARG A 115 -4.37 3.80 -17.86
C ARG A 115 -4.68 3.05 -16.58
N PRO A 116 -5.19 1.81 -16.66
CA PRO A 116 -5.47 0.99 -15.50
C PRO A 116 -4.17 0.45 -14.87
N TRP A 117 -4.12 0.47 -13.54
CA TRP A 117 -3.04 -0.04 -12.72
C TRP A 117 -3.59 -0.81 -11.51
N HIS A 118 -2.95 -1.87 -11.15
CA HIS A 118 -3.16 -2.46 -9.83
C HIS A 118 -2.45 -1.63 -8.76
N LEU A 119 -3.14 -1.25 -7.70
CA LEU A 119 -2.58 -0.32 -6.70
C LEU A 119 -1.24 -0.79 -6.13
N GLN A 120 -1.06 -2.10 -5.91
CA GLN A 120 0.21 -2.62 -5.41
C GLN A 120 1.39 -2.44 -6.38
N GLU A 121 1.16 -2.35 -7.69
CA GLU A 121 2.22 -2.10 -8.68
C GLU A 121 2.81 -0.69 -8.54
N LEU A 122 2.02 0.25 -8.00
CA LEU A 122 2.45 1.61 -7.70
C LEU A 122 3.30 1.67 -6.42
N LEU A 123 3.13 0.73 -5.51
CA LEU A 123 3.81 0.67 -4.21
C LEU A 123 5.16 -0.05 -4.32
N LYS A 124 6.11 0.56 -5.02
CA LYS A 124 7.44 -0.02 -5.21
C LYS A 124 8.20 -0.16 -3.88
N SER A 125 8.90 -1.28 -3.67
CA SER A 125 9.76 -1.51 -2.50
C SER A 125 11.09 -0.73 -2.63
N ASN A 126 11.00 0.60 -2.57
CA ASN A 126 12.10 1.54 -2.75
C ASN A 126 12.46 2.31 -1.46
N GLY A 127 12.01 1.82 -0.31
CA GLY A 127 12.25 2.44 1.01
C GLY A 127 11.28 3.56 1.37
N ARG A 128 10.43 4.03 0.45
CA ARG A 128 9.45 5.08 0.72
C ARG A 128 8.27 4.55 1.51
N TRP A 129 7.83 5.33 2.47
CA TRP A 129 6.51 5.19 3.07
C TRP A 129 5.46 5.79 2.15
N ARG A 130 4.22 5.31 2.22
CA ARG A 130 3.11 5.85 1.44
C ARG A 130 1.98 6.28 2.34
N VAL A 131 1.46 7.46 2.05
CA VAL A 131 0.17 7.91 2.53
C VAL A 131 -0.78 7.81 1.34
N ILE A 132 -1.70 6.85 1.37
CA ILE A 132 -2.71 6.70 0.31
C ILE A 132 -3.96 7.39 0.81
N VAL A 133 -4.35 8.45 0.11
CA VAL A 133 -5.52 9.25 0.44
C VAL A 133 -6.67 8.83 -0.47
N PHE A 134 -7.76 8.43 0.13
CA PHE A 134 -9.03 8.14 -0.52
C PHE A 134 -10.03 9.26 -0.15
N PRO A 135 -10.01 10.41 -0.83
CA PRO A 135 -10.81 11.57 -0.43
C PRO A 135 -12.31 11.39 -0.66
N GLY A 136 -12.73 10.30 -1.28
CA GLY A 136 -14.10 10.08 -1.69
C GLY A 136 -14.40 10.75 -3.04
N ARG A 137 -15.65 11.16 -3.21
CA ARG A 137 -16.13 11.81 -4.42
C ARG A 137 -15.74 13.29 -4.39
N LEU A 138 -14.70 13.68 -5.12
CA LEU A 138 -14.19 15.06 -5.14
C LEU A 138 -15.12 16.07 -5.83
N THR A 139 -16.14 15.62 -6.55
CA THR A 139 -17.21 16.50 -7.06
C THR A 139 -18.15 16.98 -5.95
N GLU A 140 -18.10 16.38 -4.76
CA GLU A 140 -18.86 16.82 -3.59
C GLU A 140 -18.05 17.90 -2.85
N PRO A 141 -18.60 19.10 -2.62
CA PRO A 141 -17.88 20.23 -2.02
C PRO A 141 -17.24 19.90 -0.66
N GLN A 142 -17.92 19.14 0.18
CA GLN A 142 -17.42 18.75 1.50
C GLN A 142 -16.15 17.88 1.41
N ASN A 143 -16.10 16.96 0.45
CA ASN A 143 -14.94 16.10 0.25
C ASN A 143 -13.77 16.90 -0.31
N MET A 144 -14.03 17.80 -1.25
CA MET A 144 -13.04 18.71 -1.81
C MET A 144 -12.44 19.60 -0.72
N GLU A 145 -13.27 20.23 0.13
CA GLU A 145 -12.80 21.09 1.23
C GLU A 145 -11.86 20.33 2.20
N ARG A 146 -12.21 19.10 2.58
CA ARG A 146 -11.36 18.25 3.45
C ARG A 146 -10.05 17.88 2.76
N PHE A 147 -10.11 17.59 1.46
CA PHE A 147 -8.93 17.26 0.67
C PHE A 147 -7.99 18.47 0.48
N GLU A 148 -8.54 19.65 0.21
CA GLU A 148 -7.80 20.91 0.12
C GLU A 148 -7.15 21.27 1.46
N LYS A 149 -7.86 21.09 2.57
CA LYS A 149 -7.32 21.30 3.94
C LYS A 149 -6.13 20.40 4.21
N LEU A 150 -6.24 19.09 3.86
CA LEU A 150 -5.10 18.17 3.98
C LEU A 150 -3.96 18.62 3.07
N GLY A 151 -4.24 18.98 1.82
CA GLY A 151 -3.23 19.45 0.86
C GLY A 151 -2.49 20.69 1.35
N ALA A 152 -3.20 21.66 1.94
CA ALA A 152 -2.60 22.85 2.54
C ALA A 152 -1.66 22.48 3.71
N SER A 153 -2.07 21.53 4.59
CA SER A 153 -1.24 21.06 5.68
C SER A 153 0.01 20.31 5.20
N LEU A 154 -0.13 19.43 4.22
CA LEU A 154 0.99 18.67 3.64
C LEU A 154 1.97 19.56 2.85
N GLY A 155 1.47 20.60 2.17
CA GLY A 155 2.26 21.57 1.42
C GLY A 155 2.95 22.62 2.30
N GLY A 156 2.53 22.77 3.55
CA GLY A 156 3.07 23.75 4.48
C GLY A 156 4.58 23.63 4.70
N PRO A 157 5.25 24.75 5.12
CA PRO A 157 6.70 24.74 5.36
C PRO A 157 7.11 23.81 6.49
N ASP A 158 6.25 23.64 7.48
CA ASP A 158 6.48 22.80 8.66
C ASP A 158 5.81 21.42 8.54
N SER A 159 5.45 21.00 7.33
CA SER A 159 4.81 19.70 7.13
C SER A 159 5.74 18.55 7.50
N PHE A 160 5.17 17.48 8.06
CA PHE A 160 5.95 16.29 8.42
C PHE A 160 6.67 15.69 7.21
N ILE A 161 6.11 15.81 5.99
CA ILE A 161 6.78 15.34 4.78
C ILE A 161 8.10 16.09 4.60
N ARG A 162 8.09 17.43 4.72
CA ARG A 162 9.31 18.26 4.61
C ARG A 162 10.28 17.99 5.74
N GLN A 163 9.79 17.84 6.97
CA GLN A 163 10.64 17.58 8.14
C GLN A 163 11.44 16.27 8.01
N PHE A 164 10.90 15.25 7.35
CA PHE A 164 11.57 13.96 7.17
C PHE A 164 12.27 13.82 5.81
N THR A 165 12.11 14.78 4.90
CA THR A 165 12.81 14.78 3.61
C THR A 165 14.22 15.35 3.77
N PRO A 166 15.28 14.61 3.37
CA PRO A 166 16.65 15.11 3.40
C PRO A 166 16.81 16.35 2.52
N PRO A 167 17.64 17.33 2.92
CA PRO A 167 17.92 18.52 2.14
C PRO A 167 18.35 18.19 0.70
N GLY A 168 17.78 18.90 -0.27
CA GLY A 168 18.09 18.72 -1.69
C GLY A 168 17.50 17.48 -2.34
N LYS A 169 16.71 16.69 -1.63
CA LYS A 169 15.96 15.56 -2.21
C LYS A 169 14.54 15.97 -2.59
N PRO A 170 13.91 15.29 -3.57
CA PRO A 170 12.50 15.48 -3.87
C PRO A 170 11.61 15.31 -2.63
N ILE A 171 10.54 16.10 -2.53
CA ILE A 171 9.66 16.14 -1.37
C ILE A 171 9.06 14.76 -1.04
N ASP A 172 8.83 13.93 -2.05
CA ASP A 172 8.29 12.58 -1.97
C ASP A 172 9.34 11.46 -1.81
N SER A 173 10.60 11.82 -1.53
CA SER A 173 11.71 10.85 -1.50
C SER A 173 11.67 9.90 -0.31
N VAL A 174 11.01 10.28 0.80
CA VAL A 174 10.88 9.48 2.03
C VAL A 174 9.44 9.07 2.26
N ILE A 175 8.51 10.04 2.17
CA ILE A 175 7.08 9.82 2.31
C ILE A 175 6.41 10.27 1.02
N GLU A 176 5.81 9.31 0.32
CA GLU A 176 5.11 9.54 -0.94
C GLU A 176 3.61 9.57 -0.67
N VAL A 177 2.93 10.58 -1.21
CA VAL A 177 1.47 10.69 -1.14
C VAL A 177 0.87 10.21 -2.45
N LEU A 178 -0.07 9.28 -2.38
CA LEU A 178 -0.86 8.81 -3.52
C LEU A 178 -2.32 9.11 -3.24
N THR A 179 -3.04 9.59 -4.24
CA THR A 179 -4.47 9.88 -4.15
C THR A 179 -5.25 8.93 -5.03
N VAL A 180 -6.32 8.35 -4.49
CA VAL A 180 -7.30 7.58 -5.26
C VAL A 180 -8.66 8.21 -5.00
N HIS A 181 -9.13 9.09 -5.87
CA HIS A 181 -10.44 9.71 -5.70
C HIS A 181 -11.54 8.93 -6.42
N SER A 182 -12.78 9.25 -6.07
CA SER A 182 -13.97 8.82 -6.79
C SER A 182 -14.65 10.02 -7.46
N GLY A 183 -15.37 9.75 -8.51
CA GLY A 183 -15.96 10.76 -9.38
C GLY A 183 -15.31 10.76 -10.75
N SER A 184 -15.97 11.42 -11.72
CA SER A 184 -15.45 11.45 -13.08
C SER A 184 -14.18 12.30 -13.17
N ARG A 185 -13.12 11.71 -13.71
CA ARG A 185 -11.87 12.44 -14.01
C ARG A 185 -12.04 13.57 -15.03
N ARG A 186 -13.18 13.62 -15.74
CA ARG A 186 -13.50 14.69 -16.68
C ARG A 186 -14.03 15.94 -16.02
N ASP A 187 -14.53 15.79 -14.78
CA ASP A 187 -15.11 16.86 -13.98
C ASP A 187 -14.11 17.48 -13.00
N ILE A 188 -12.87 16.95 -12.97
CA ILE A 188 -11.82 17.34 -12.04
C ILE A 188 -10.55 17.59 -12.84
N GLU A 189 -10.06 18.84 -12.85
CA GLU A 189 -8.77 19.17 -13.45
C GLU A 189 -7.64 18.82 -12.47
N LEU A 190 -6.67 18.00 -12.91
CA LEU A 190 -5.60 17.51 -12.06
C LEU A 190 -4.77 18.65 -11.45
N LEU A 191 -4.49 19.67 -12.22
CA LEU A 191 -3.66 20.80 -11.79
C LEU A 191 -4.41 21.80 -10.88
N ASP A 192 -5.72 21.68 -10.75
CA ASP A 192 -6.52 22.45 -9.78
C ASP A 192 -6.45 21.82 -8.38
N LEU A 193 -6.00 20.56 -8.27
CA LEU A 193 -5.79 19.89 -6.99
C LEU A 193 -4.56 20.48 -6.27
N PRO A 194 -4.49 20.43 -4.92
CA PRO A 194 -3.34 20.91 -4.17
C PRO A 194 -2.01 20.26 -4.62
N GLU A 195 -0.97 21.07 -4.77
CA GLU A 195 0.36 20.65 -5.26
C GLU A 195 0.96 19.50 -4.44
N ALA A 196 0.62 19.38 -3.16
CA ALA A 196 1.09 18.29 -2.30
C ALA A 196 0.73 16.89 -2.84
N PHE A 197 -0.31 16.77 -3.67
CA PHE A 197 -0.77 15.52 -4.26
C PHE A 197 -0.21 15.22 -5.65
N HIS A 198 0.41 16.19 -6.31
CA HIS A 198 1.10 16.05 -7.60
C HIS A 198 2.33 16.97 -7.64
N PRO A 199 3.37 16.68 -6.82
CA PRO A 199 4.46 17.62 -6.62
C PRO A 199 5.20 17.96 -7.91
N HIS A 200 5.73 19.19 -7.96
CA HIS A 200 6.58 19.65 -9.05
C HIS A 200 8.04 19.29 -8.78
N HIS A 201 8.68 18.58 -9.70
CA HIS A 201 10.06 18.13 -9.59
C HIS A 201 11.01 18.93 -10.50
N GLY A 202 11.21 20.21 -10.20
CA GLY A 202 12.16 21.07 -10.93
C GLY A 202 11.97 20.98 -12.44
N ASP A 203 13.04 20.64 -13.16
CA ASP A 203 13.03 20.56 -14.62
C ASP A 203 12.18 19.42 -15.20
N MET A 204 11.76 18.45 -14.36
CA MET A 204 10.92 17.34 -14.81
C MET A 204 9.42 17.66 -14.85
N GLY A 205 9.01 18.80 -14.26
CA GLY A 205 7.62 19.23 -14.22
C GLY A 205 6.77 18.50 -13.15
N TRP A 206 5.47 18.46 -13.38
CA TRP A 206 4.51 17.88 -12.47
C TRP A 206 4.51 16.35 -12.49
N ASP A 207 4.39 15.73 -11.31
CA ASP A 207 4.29 14.27 -11.20
C ASP A 207 2.84 13.80 -11.35
N TYR A 208 2.49 13.39 -12.55
CA TYR A 208 1.15 12.87 -12.89
C TYR A 208 0.89 11.45 -12.39
N TRP A 209 1.87 10.82 -11.73
CA TRP A 209 1.77 9.45 -11.23
C TRP A 209 1.36 9.37 -9.75
N LYS A 210 0.78 10.41 -9.22
CA LYS A 210 0.35 10.49 -7.83
C LYS A 210 -1.17 10.49 -7.65
N VAL A 211 -1.92 10.81 -8.71
CA VAL A 211 -3.38 10.92 -8.66
C VAL A 211 -4.02 9.86 -9.54
N PHE A 212 -4.90 9.10 -8.92
CA PHE A 212 -5.65 8.01 -9.53
C PHE A 212 -7.14 8.18 -9.25
N VAL A 213 -7.96 7.48 -10.02
CA VAL A 213 -9.42 7.51 -9.90
C VAL A 213 -10.00 6.10 -9.89
N ASP A 214 -11.01 5.89 -9.07
CA ASP A 214 -11.83 4.68 -9.08
C ASP A 214 -12.97 4.83 -10.09
N GLU A 215 -12.63 4.64 -11.37
CA GLU A 215 -13.53 4.79 -12.51
C GLU A 215 -13.42 3.54 -13.41
N GLU A 216 -14.39 3.35 -14.31
CA GLU A 216 -14.38 2.25 -15.26
C GLU A 216 -13.34 2.48 -16.37
N SER A 217 -12.50 1.47 -16.60
CA SER A 217 -11.58 1.44 -17.72
C SER A 217 -12.30 1.04 -19.00
N TYR A 218 -11.98 1.69 -20.12
CA TYR A 218 -12.58 1.40 -21.42
C TYR A 218 -12.45 -0.07 -21.87
N HIS A 219 -11.31 -0.71 -21.57
CA HIS A 219 -11.02 -2.07 -22.00
C HIS A 219 -11.08 -3.12 -20.89
N GLU A 220 -10.87 -2.71 -19.64
CA GLU A 220 -10.63 -3.64 -18.54
C GLU A 220 -11.70 -3.61 -17.43
N GLY A 221 -12.80 -2.88 -17.66
CA GLY A 221 -13.88 -2.74 -16.70
C GLY A 221 -13.50 -1.88 -15.49
N HIS A 222 -14.33 -1.95 -14.45
CA HIS A 222 -14.22 -1.16 -13.23
C HIS A 222 -13.54 -1.96 -12.11
N GLY A 223 -12.50 -1.39 -11.49
CA GLY A 223 -11.80 -2.00 -10.36
C GLY A 223 -12.57 -1.95 -9.05
N GLN A 224 -13.54 -1.02 -8.91
CA GLN A 224 -14.37 -0.81 -7.73
C GLN A 224 -13.54 -0.71 -6.43
N ALA A 225 -12.46 0.06 -6.48
CA ALA A 225 -11.47 0.13 -5.41
C ALA A 225 -12.11 0.53 -4.06
N TYR A 226 -12.95 1.56 -4.04
CA TYR A 226 -13.65 1.98 -2.82
C TYR A 226 -14.51 0.87 -2.22
N ALA A 227 -15.35 0.23 -3.02
CA ALA A 227 -16.22 -0.86 -2.57
C ALA A 227 -15.40 -2.07 -2.09
N ASN A 228 -14.29 -2.37 -2.78
CA ASN A 228 -13.42 -3.49 -2.47
C ASN A 228 -12.53 -3.24 -1.26
N TYR A 229 -12.17 -2.00 -0.96
CA TYR A 229 -11.49 -1.60 0.28
C TYR A 229 -12.46 -1.38 1.45
N GLY A 230 -13.78 -1.32 1.17
CA GLY A 230 -14.79 -1.03 2.16
C GLY A 230 -14.74 0.41 2.67
N ILE A 231 -14.44 1.36 1.78
CA ILE A 231 -14.33 2.80 2.06
C ILE A 231 -15.61 3.49 1.59
N ASP A 232 -16.19 4.31 2.44
CA ASP A 232 -17.37 5.12 2.10
C ASP A 232 -16.99 6.29 1.17
N LEU A 233 -17.76 6.48 0.09
CA LEU A 233 -17.50 7.50 -0.93
C LEU A 233 -17.71 8.95 -0.42
N ASN A 234 -18.46 9.16 0.65
CA ASN A 234 -18.73 10.47 1.20
C ASN A 234 -17.78 10.81 2.36
N ARG A 235 -17.27 9.78 3.05
CA ARG A 235 -16.37 9.95 4.19
C ARG A 235 -14.90 9.89 3.79
N GLY A 236 -14.55 8.94 2.92
CA GLY A 236 -13.17 8.68 2.55
C GLY A 236 -12.34 8.08 3.68
N ALA A 237 -11.04 7.91 3.43
CA ALA A 237 -10.06 7.45 4.42
C ALA A 237 -8.64 7.83 3.99
N SER A 238 -7.71 7.89 4.93
CA SER A 238 -6.28 7.91 4.69
C SER A 238 -5.64 6.65 5.24
N VAL A 239 -4.73 6.05 4.48
CA VAL A 239 -4.07 4.78 4.82
C VAL A 239 -2.56 4.96 4.75
N ILE A 240 -1.84 4.70 5.84
CA ILE A 240 -0.38 4.68 5.83
C ILE A 240 0.09 3.26 5.55
N VAL A 241 0.95 3.13 4.54
CA VAL A 241 1.50 1.86 4.08
C VAL A 241 3.03 1.90 4.16
N ARG A 242 3.62 0.85 4.72
CA ARG A 242 5.06 0.65 4.83
C ARG A 242 5.70 0.43 3.45
N PRO A 243 7.04 0.59 3.35
CA PRO A 243 7.78 0.29 2.11
C PRO A 243 7.59 -1.13 1.57
N ASP A 244 7.26 -2.08 2.43
CA ASP A 244 6.97 -3.49 2.12
C ASP A 244 5.50 -3.78 1.86
N GLN A 245 4.66 -2.73 1.68
CA GLN A 245 3.25 -2.77 1.35
C GLN A 245 2.32 -3.22 2.51
N TYR A 246 2.81 -3.25 3.75
CA TYR A 246 1.97 -3.56 4.90
C TYR A 246 1.31 -2.30 5.46
N VAL A 247 0.03 -2.42 5.82
CA VAL A 247 -0.76 -1.31 6.37
C VAL A 247 -0.35 -1.05 7.81
N SER A 248 -0.07 0.20 8.10
CA SER A 248 0.40 0.66 9.42
C SER A 248 -0.66 1.42 10.19
N TRP A 249 -1.50 2.20 9.50
CA TRP A 249 -2.48 3.07 10.13
C TRP A 249 -3.61 3.40 9.15
N ILE A 250 -4.82 3.62 9.68
CA ILE A 250 -5.99 4.08 8.94
C ILE A 250 -6.63 5.22 9.74
N GLY A 251 -7.01 6.31 9.07
CA GLY A 251 -7.70 7.43 9.68
C GLY A 251 -8.55 8.24 8.71
N GLU A 252 -9.09 9.37 9.19
CA GLU A 252 -9.86 10.29 8.35
C GLU A 252 -8.97 10.90 7.27
N VAL A 253 -9.60 11.41 6.20
CA VAL A 253 -8.90 12.10 5.10
C VAL A 253 -8.02 13.24 5.63
N ASP A 254 -8.53 14.01 6.57
CA ASP A 254 -7.90 15.21 7.12
C ASP A 254 -7.27 15.03 8.52
N ASP A 255 -7.00 13.80 8.94
CA ASP A 255 -6.31 13.47 10.20
C ASP A 255 -4.78 13.78 10.12
N TYR A 256 -4.42 14.97 9.66
CA TYR A 256 -3.02 15.39 9.48
C TYR A 256 -2.18 15.23 10.75
N GLU A 257 -2.71 15.66 11.90
CA GLU A 257 -1.99 15.59 13.17
C GLU A 257 -1.66 14.16 13.59
N GLN A 258 -2.59 13.22 13.37
CA GLN A 258 -2.38 11.80 13.65
C GLN A 258 -1.29 11.20 12.73
N MET A 259 -1.29 11.56 11.43
CA MET A 259 -0.25 11.14 10.50
C MET A 259 1.12 11.71 10.92
N SER A 260 1.18 12.99 11.26
CA SER A 260 2.39 13.68 11.73
C SER A 260 2.95 13.01 12.98
N GLN A 261 2.07 12.73 13.95
CA GLN A 261 2.44 12.06 15.20
C GLN A 261 2.94 10.63 14.93
N PHE A 262 2.29 9.88 14.03
CA PHE A 262 2.71 8.53 13.64
C PHE A 262 4.15 8.52 13.14
N PHE A 263 4.47 9.37 12.15
CA PHE A 263 5.82 9.41 11.58
C PHE A 263 6.85 9.93 12.58
N SER A 264 6.50 10.90 13.41
CA SER A 264 7.38 11.45 14.46
C SER A 264 7.73 10.42 15.54
N GLY A 265 6.93 9.37 15.70
CA GLY A 265 7.17 8.29 16.66
C GLY A 265 8.41 7.44 16.35
N PHE A 266 8.86 7.40 15.08
CA PHE A 266 10.01 6.58 14.68
C PHE A 266 10.94 7.23 13.66
N MET A 267 10.52 8.27 12.95
CA MET A 267 11.39 8.97 11.98
C MET A 267 12.19 10.07 12.66
N LYS A 268 13.42 10.24 12.19
CA LYS A 268 14.29 11.32 12.63
C LYS A 268 14.14 12.52 11.68
N GLN A 269 13.87 13.70 12.25
CA GLN A 269 13.83 14.94 11.48
C GLN A 269 15.17 15.21 10.80
N GLN A 270 15.10 15.65 9.55
CA GLN A 270 16.25 15.99 8.72
C GLN A 270 16.55 17.49 8.90
N THR A 271 17.39 17.82 9.86
CA THR A 271 17.89 19.20 10.00
C THR A 271 19.05 19.43 9.06
N GLY A 272 19.08 20.58 8.38
CA GLY A 272 20.08 20.91 7.35
C GLY A 272 21.54 21.01 7.81
N ASN A 273 21.87 20.55 9.02
CA ASN A 273 23.18 20.64 9.65
C ASN A 273 23.75 19.29 10.13
N ASN A 274 23.45 18.19 9.49
CA ASN A 274 24.14 16.95 9.82
C ASN A 274 25.12 16.61 8.67
N PRO A 275 26.42 16.92 8.78
CA PRO A 275 27.42 16.33 7.88
C PRO A 275 27.47 14.82 8.17
N LEU A 276 27.38 14.02 7.11
CA LEU A 276 27.68 12.58 7.13
C LEU A 276 29.15 12.37 7.52
#